data_9bd87deb0a0dfef68d047e4de18a6594
#
_entry.id   9bd87deb0a0dfef68d047e4de18a6594
#
_cell.length_a   1.000
_cell.length_b   1.000
_cell.length_c   1.000
_cell.angle_alpha   90.00
_cell.angle_beta   90.00
_cell.angle_gamma   90.00
#
_symmetry.space_group_name_H-M   'P 1'
#
loop_
_entity.id
_entity.type
_entity.pdbx_description
1 polymer ?
#
loop_
_entity_poly.entity_id
_entity_poly.type
_entity_poly.pdbx_seq_one_letter_code
_entity_poly.pdbx_strand_id
1 'polypeptide(L)'
;EPVAVAETVDLFFLMAYDIHGPWDAYADFNAPLYTPADGPPRYRASVDDGISAWLGRGVPPEKLVLGMPLYGYIYHGVSSRNSGLYQSFTSAKSVSWDKVKSEYLNRASYQRFRHQQAEVPYLFGNRSFLSYDDQASIAAKAALARRRGLGGVGFWELSQDRSGDLIQSAWNVWNGGRFQDVPQDAWYAGAVERVCAAGLMNGVSPTAFSPGGTVTRGQIAAILHRLAGSPSAQGAAFSDVPSGAYYSGAVAWAAGQGIVE
;
A
#
# COMPACT_ATOMS: atom_id res chain seq x y z
N GLU A 1 -26.37 1.55 21.69
CA GLU A 1 -26.12 0.26 21.03
C GLU A 1 -25.92 0.48 19.53
N PRO A 2 -24.87 -0.08 18.87
CA PRO A 2 -24.58 0.13 17.45
C PRO A 2 -25.73 -0.26 16.51
N VAL A 3 -26.49 -1.31 16.84
CA VAL A 3 -27.65 -1.76 16.05
C VAL A 3 -28.73 -0.70 16.05
N ALA A 4 -29.10 -0.15 17.20
CA ALA A 4 -30.13 0.89 17.29
C ALA A 4 -29.71 2.18 16.53
N VAL A 5 -28.43 2.51 16.51
CA VAL A 5 -27.92 3.61 15.68
C VAL A 5 -28.03 3.25 14.19
N ALA A 6 -27.75 1.98 13.83
CA ALA A 6 -27.84 1.52 12.44
C ALA A 6 -29.28 1.59 11.87
N GLU A 7 -30.30 1.55 12.71
CA GLU A 7 -31.69 1.77 12.30
C GLU A 7 -31.99 3.24 11.93
N THR A 8 -31.17 4.16 12.45
CA THR A 8 -31.43 5.61 12.35
C THR A 8 -30.57 6.28 11.29
N VAL A 9 -29.32 5.79 11.08
CA VAL A 9 -28.39 6.38 10.11
C VAL A 9 -28.35 5.59 8.81
N ASP A 10 -28.05 6.28 7.72
CA ASP A 10 -27.88 5.64 6.42
C ASP A 10 -26.53 4.93 6.30
N LEU A 11 -25.45 5.56 6.78
CA LEU A 11 -24.10 5.05 6.71
C LEU A 11 -23.31 5.36 8.00
N PHE A 12 -22.39 4.45 8.31
CA PHE A 12 -21.32 4.68 9.28
C PHE A 12 -19.99 4.90 8.55
N PHE A 13 -19.29 5.96 8.86
CA PHE A 13 -17.94 6.16 8.40
C PHE A 13 -16.95 5.68 9.47
N LEU A 14 -16.37 4.50 9.28
CA LEU A 14 -15.36 3.95 10.17
C LEU A 14 -14.03 4.65 9.93
N MET A 15 -13.59 5.50 10.83
CA MET A 15 -12.28 6.15 10.81
C MET A 15 -11.18 5.15 11.19
N ALA A 16 -10.81 4.25 10.25
CA ALA A 16 -9.84 3.20 10.46
C ALA A 16 -8.39 3.69 10.21
N TYR A 17 -8.09 4.82 10.80
CA TYR A 17 -6.79 5.49 10.83
C TYR A 17 -6.60 6.15 12.20
N ASP A 18 -5.45 6.76 12.47
CA ASP A 18 -5.09 7.22 13.80
C ASP A 18 -5.12 6.08 14.85
N ILE A 19 -4.87 4.85 14.38
CA ILE A 19 -4.76 3.68 15.25
C ILE A 19 -3.55 3.87 16.15
N HIS A 20 -2.44 4.36 15.56
CA HIS A 20 -1.25 4.80 16.26
C HIS A 20 -0.83 6.19 15.78
N GLY A 21 -0.31 7.01 16.73
CA GLY A 21 0.04 8.39 16.42
C GLY A 21 0.93 9.05 17.48
N PRO A 22 1.06 10.39 17.42
CA PRO A 22 1.90 11.17 18.35
C PRO A 22 1.55 11.04 19.84
N TRP A 23 0.39 10.50 20.16
CA TRP A 23 -0.09 10.23 21.53
C TRP A 23 0.44 8.92 22.12
N ASP A 24 1.08 8.08 21.28
CA ASP A 24 1.65 6.81 21.73
C ASP A 24 3.07 6.98 22.31
N ALA A 25 3.53 5.98 23.05
CA ALA A 25 4.89 5.95 23.58
C ALA A 25 5.94 5.54 22.54
N TYR A 26 5.51 4.92 21.44
CA TYR A 26 6.38 4.32 20.42
C TYR A 26 5.91 4.68 19.02
N ALA A 27 6.85 4.81 18.09
CA ALA A 27 6.58 4.95 16.67
C ALA A 27 5.93 3.67 16.13
N ASP A 28 4.75 3.79 15.50
CA ASP A 28 3.97 2.68 14.99
C ASP A 28 3.17 3.09 13.74
N PHE A 29 2.38 2.17 13.20
CA PHE A 29 1.63 2.36 11.97
C PHE A 29 0.33 3.15 12.20
N ASN A 30 0.11 4.19 11.38
CA ASN A 30 -1.13 4.98 11.39
C ASN A 30 -2.39 4.11 11.16
N ALA A 31 -2.33 3.21 10.16
CA ALA A 31 -3.48 2.41 9.75
C ALA A 31 -3.04 1.02 9.25
N PRO A 32 -2.51 0.14 10.12
CA PRO A 32 -2.12 -1.22 9.71
C PRO A 32 -3.35 -2.01 9.27
N LEU A 33 -3.24 -2.76 8.14
CA LEU A 33 -4.36 -3.57 7.63
C LEU A 33 -4.71 -4.69 8.61
N TYR A 34 -3.71 -5.40 9.11
CA TYR A 34 -3.83 -6.43 10.14
C TYR A 34 -2.91 -6.13 11.32
N THR A 35 -3.30 -6.56 12.50
CA THR A 35 -2.52 -6.37 13.72
C THR A 35 -1.22 -7.19 13.69
N PRO A 36 -0.03 -6.54 13.72
CA PRO A 36 1.24 -7.24 13.75
C PRO A 36 1.43 -8.06 15.02
N ALA A 37 1.93 -9.29 14.87
CA ALA A 37 2.20 -10.16 16.02
C ALA A 37 3.43 -9.73 16.83
N ASP A 38 4.37 -9.03 16.19
CA ASP A 38 5.61 -8.48 16.77
C ASP A 38 5.44 -7.12 17.45
N GLY A 39 4.24 -6.50 17.31
CA GLY A 39 3.93 -5.22 17.94
C GLY A 39 3.76 -5.29 19.46
N PRO A 40 3.90 -4.15 20.16
CA PRO A 40 3.70 -4.06 21.59
C PRO A 40 2.28 -4.53 21.98
N PRO A 41 2.13 -5.45 22.97
CA PRO A 41 0.83 -6.09 23.26
C PRO A 41 -0.30 -5.13 23.66
N ARG A 42 0.05 -3.97 24.23
CA ARG A 42 -0.90 -3.04 24.83
C ARG A 42 -1.80 -2.31 23.82
N TYR A 43 -1.36 -2.16 22.57
CA TYR A 43 -2.03 -1.32 21.57
C TYR A 43 -2.28 -2.06 20.26
N ARG A 44 -2.55 -3.35 20.35
CA ARG A 44 -2.83 -4.15 19.15
C ARG A 44 -4.20 -3.79 18.60
N ALA A 45 -4.21 -3.12 17.47
CA ALA A 45 -5.39 -2.80 16.69
C ALA A 45 -5.03 -2.64 15.21
N SER A 46 -6.01 -2.85 14.35
CA SER A 46 -5.87 -2.76 12.91
C SER A 46 -7.16 -2.34 12.24
N VAL A 47 -7.09 -2.07 10.96
CA VAL A 47 -8.27 -1.83 10.12
C VAL A 47 -9.24 -3.01 10.17
N ASP A 48 -8.73 -4.25 10.05
CA ASP A 48 -9.57 -5.46 10.10
C ASP A 48 -10.22 -5.68 11.47
N ASP A 49 -9.51 -5.37 12.56
CA ASP A 49 -10.08 -5.42 13.91
C ASP A 49 -11.23 -4.42 14.08
N GLY A 50 -11.06 -3.21 13.55
CA GLY A 50 -12.11 -2.18 13.55
C GLY A 50 -13.36 -2.63 12.78
N ILE A 51 -13.19 -3.14 11.55
CA ILE A 51 -14.30 -3.70 10.77
C ILE A 51 -14.98 -4.84 11.53
N SER A 52 -14.20 -5.79 12.03
CA SER A 52 -14.70 -6.96 12.77
C SER A 52 -15.46 -6.56 14.03
N ALA A 53 -15.01 -5.53 14.74
CA ALA A 53 -15.67 -5.03 15.94
C ALA A 53 -17.06 -4.43 15.64
N TRP A 54 -17.23 -3.71 14.53
CA TRP A 54 -18.53 -3.14 14.15
C TRP A 54 -19.48 -4.21 13.61
N LEU A 55 -19.02 -5.08 12.71
CA LEU A 55 -19.82 -6.19 12.19
C LEU A 55 -20.23 -7.16 13.29
N GLY A 56 -19.32 -7.48 14.22
CA GLY A 56 -19.60 -8.34 15.37
C GLY A 56 -20.62 -7.76 16.37
N ARG A 57 -20.87 -6.45 16.29
CA ARG A 57 -21.94 -5.79 17.05
C ARG A 57 -23.28 -5.69 16.27
N GLY A 58 -23.37 -6.32 15.10
CA GLY A 58 -24.59 -6.40 14.31
C GLY A 58 -24.84 -5.20 13.39
N VAL A 59 -23.85 -4.35 13.14
CA VAL A 59 -23.97 -3.31 12.11
C VAL A 59 -23.99 -3.98 10.74
N PRO A 60 -24.98 -3.70 9.88
CA PRO A 60 -25.05 -4.25 8.53
C PRO A 60 -23.82 -3.82 7.71
N PRO A 61 -23.11 -4.74 7.06
CA PRO A 61 -21.89 -4.42 6.33
C PRO A 61 -22.09 -3.35 5.25
N GLU A 62 -23.23 -3.37 4.56
CA GLU A 62 -23.59 -2.39 3.52
C GLU A 62 -23.80 -0.96 4.05
N LYS A 63 -23.96 -0.79 5.36
CA LYS A 63 -24.01 0.52 6.02
C LYS A 63 -22.64 0.99 6.52
N LEU A 64 -21.61 0.14 6.50
CA LEU A 64 -20.27 0.49 6.98
C LEU A 64 -19.37 0.93 5.83
N VAL A 65 -18.86 2.15 5.88
CA VAL A 65 -17.90 2.72 4.92
C VAL A 65 -16.52 2.74 5.58
N LEU A 66 -15.52 2.14 4.94
CA LEU A 66 -14.16 2.13 5.44
C LEU A 66 -13.45 3.46 5.14
N GLY A 67 -13.13 4.23 6.17
CA GLY A 67 -12.27 5.41 6.09
C GLY A 67 -10.80 5.03 5.97
N MET A 68 -10.10 5.64 5.03
CA MET A 68 -8.67 5.45 4.76
C MET A 68 -7.93 6.79 4.81
N PRO A 69 -6.70 6.85 5.34
CA PRO A 69 -5.95 8.10 5.45
C PRO A 69 -5.20 8.42 4.15
N LEU A 70 -5.17 9.69 3.77
CA LEU A 70 -4.29 10.24 2.74
C LEU A 70 -3.08 10.95 3.37
N TYR A 71 -2.73 10.56 4.59
CA TYR A 71 -1.62 11.07 5.38
C TYR A 71 -0.99 9.96 6.23
N GLY A 72 0.16 10.25 6.77
CA GLY A 72 0.83 9.41 7.75
C GLY A 72 1.42 10.23 8.89
N TYR A 73 2.27 9.60 9.68
CA TYR A 73 3.00 10.24 10.77
C TYR A 73 4.50 10.03 10.63
N ILE A 74 5.26 11.13 10.75
CA ILE A 74 6.70 11.07 10.90
C ILE A 74 7.08 11.27 12.36
N TYR A 75 7.87 10.33 12.90
CA TYR A 75 8.39 10.30 14.26
C TYR A 75 9.88 10.58 14.22
N HIS A 76 10.34 11.57 14.98
CA HIS A 76 11.74 11.97 15.03
C HIS A 76 12.44 11.50 16.30
N GLY A 77 13.75 11.33 16.25
CA GLY A 77 14.56 10.92 17.39
C GLY A 77 14.51 9.42 17.68
N VAL A 78 13.93 8.61 16.78
CA VAL A 78 13.89 7.15 16.94
C VAL A 78 15.27 6.52 16.82
N SER A 79 15.48 5.40 17.52
CA SER A 79 16.70 4.60 17.36
C SER A 79 16.66 3.81 16.05
N SER A 80 17.83 3.32 15.59
CA SER A 80 17.92 2.48 14.39
C SER A 80 17.48 1.02 14.61
N ARG A 81 17.21 0.61 15.85
CA ARG A 81 16.65 -0.73 16.12
C ARG A 81 15.34 -0.91 15.36
N ASN A 82 15.17 -2.08 14.76
CA ASN A 82 13.99 -2.44 14.00
C ASN A 82 13.59 -1.36 12.95
N SER A 83 14.59 -0.71 12.35
CA SER A 83 14.38 0.40 11.40
C SER A 83 13.44 1.48 11.95
N GLY A 84 13.53 1.79 13.23
CA GLY A 84 12.74 2.81 13.92
C GLY A 84 11.36 2.36 14.38
N LEU A 85 10.85 1.22 13.92
CA LEU A 85 9.54 0.69 14.31
C LEU A 85 9.55 0.25 15.79
N TYR A 86 8.50 0.60 16.51
CA TYR A 86 8.30 0.34 17.95
C TYR A 86 9.38 0.99 18.84
N GLN A 87 10.02 2.05 18.35
CA GLN A 87 10.99 2.81 19.14
C GLN A 87 10.36 4.06 19.75
N SER A 88 10.83 4.47 20.93
CA SER A 88 10.47 5.78 21.50
C SER A 88 10.94 6.91 20.57
N PHE A 89 10.24 8.02 20.61
CA PHE A 89 10.50 9.18 19.76
C PHE A 89 10.51 10.47 20.60
N THR A 90 11.08 11.54 20.06
CA THR A 90 11.13 12.86 20.72
C THR A 90 10.03 13.79 20.27
N SER A 91 9.59 13.65 19.02
CA SER A 91 8.47 14.41 18.45
C SER A 91 7.85 13.66 17.27
N ALA A 92 6.58 13.95 16.97
CA ALA A 92 5.91 13.42 15.81
C ALA A 92 4.93 14.46 15.23
N LYS A 93 4.67 14.34 13.93
CA LYS A 93 3.68 15.17 13.23
C LYS A 93 3.07 14.43 12.06
N SER A 94 1.88 14.86 11.64
CA SER A 94 1.26 14.34 10.41
C SER A 94 1.98 14.84 9.16
N VAL A 95 1.94 14.00 8.10
CA VAL A 95 2.53 14.30 6.80
C VAL A 95 1.56 13.82 5.71
N SER A 96 1.11 14.72 4.83
CA SER A 96 0.23 14.37 3.71
C SER A 96 0.92 13.44 2.71
N TRP A 97 0.15 12.66 1.97
CA TRP A 97 0.68 11.81 0.89
C TRP A 97 1.51 12.60 -0.14
N ASP A 98 1.05 13.80 -0.54
CA ASP A 98 1.81 14.66 -1.45
C ASP A 98 3.21 14.98 -0.93
N LYS A 99 3.35 15.26 0.38
CA LYS A 99 4.66 15.49 1.01
C LYS A 99 5.46 14.20 1.14
N VAL A 100 4.82 13.07 1.43
CA VAL A 100 5.52 11.78 1.43
C VAL A 100 6.18 11.55 0.06
N LYS A 101 5.45 11.77 -1.04
CA LYS A 101 5.98 11.64 -2.40
C LYS A 101 7.13 12.61 -2.68
N SER A 102 6.92 13.90 -2.42
CA SER A 102 7.85 14.96 -2.83
C SER A 102 9.07 15.09 -1.93
N GLU A 103 8.94 14.82 -0.64
CA GLU A 103 9.98 15.12 0.35
C GLU A 103 10.71 13.88 0.89
N TYR A 104 10.13 12.67 0.77
CA TYR A 104 10.67 11.48 1.48
C TYR A 104 10.93 10.29 0.57
N LEU A 105 10.00 9.89 -0.31
CA LEU A 105 10.07 8.63 -1.07
C LEU A 105 11.33 8.48 -1.94
N ASN A 106 11.82 9.58 -2.51
CA ASN A 106 12.95 9.58 -3.46
C ASN A 106 14.23 10.16 -2.84
N ARG A 107 14.30 10.26 -1.52
CA ARG A 107 15.50 10.75 -0.82
C ARG A 107 16.41 9.57 -0.45
N ALA A 108 17.65 9.61 -0.90
CA ALA A 108 18.66 8.60 -0.57
C ALA A 108 18.90 8.42 0.95
N SER A 109 18.51 9.42 1.74
CA SER A 109 18.60 9.38 3.21
C SER A 109 17.48 8.58 3.88
N TYR A 110 16.47 8.12 3.15
CA TYR A 110 15.38 7.29 3.64
C TYR A 110 15.35 5.96 2.90
N GLN A 111 15.36 4.86 3.67
CA GLN A 111 15.15 3.52 3.15
C GLN A 111 13.67 3.16 3.27
N ARG A 112 13.12 2.54 2.22
CA ARG A 112 11.72 2.08 2.17
C ARG A 112 11.64 0.65 2.65
N PHE A 113 10.62 0.38 3.46
CA PHE A 113 10.27 -0.93 3.99
C PHE A 113 8.77 -1.18 3.79
N ARG A 114 8.37 -2.44 3.87
CA ARG A 114 6.97 -2.86 3.98
C ARG A 114 6.87 -3.90 5.09
N HIS A 115 5.94 -3.68 6.01
CA HIS A 115 5.65 -4.66 7.05
C HIS A 115 4.73 -5.75 6.47
N GLN A 116 5.18 -7.00 6.49
CA GLN A 116 4.49 -8.12 5.81
C GLN A 116 3.08 -8.37 6.36
N GLN A 117 2.92 -8.41 7.67
CA GLN A 117 1.63 -8.70 8.30
C GLN A 117 0.73 -7.46 8.34
N ALA A 118 1.26 -6.29 8.66
CA ALA A 118 0.48 -5.05 8.65
C ALA A 118 0.09 -4.58 7.23
N GLU A 119 0.72 -5.11 6.20
CA GLU A 119 0.55 -4.77 4.78
C GLU A 119 0.66 -3.26 4.47
N VAL A 120 1.42 -2.52 5.27
CA VAL A 120 1.66 -1.08 5.07
C VAL A 120 3.14 -0.78 4.86
N PRO A 121 3.46 0.26 4.07
CA PRO A 121 4.83 0.73 3.91
C PRO A 121 5.24 1.63 5.07
N TYR A 122 6.56 1.75 5.26
CA TYR A 122 7.17 2.77 6.10
C TYR A 122 8.55 3.16 5.59
N LEU A 123 9.00 4.33 6.00
CA LEU A 123 10.36 4.80 5.73
C LEU A 123 11.14 4.92 7.03
N PHE A 124 12.43 4.62 6.96
CA PHE A 124 13.37 4.91 8.03
C PHE A 124 14.62 5.61 7.46
N GLY A 125 15.03 6.68 8.11
CA GLY A 125 16.24 7.42 7.77
C GLY A 125 16.40 8.65 8.66
N ASN A 126 17.61 9.19 8.79
CA ASN A 126 17.91 10.38 9.59
C ASN A 126 17.30 10.33 11.01
N ARG A 127 17.34 9.17 11.67
CA ARG A 127 16.70 8.91 12.97
C ARG A 127 15.20 9.26 12.97
N SER A 128 14.53 9.04 11.85
CA SER A 128 13.09 9.26 11.71
C SER A 128 12.42 8.03 11.13
N PHE A 129 11.27 7.66 11.69
CA PHE A 129 10.36 6.65 11.18
C PHE A 129 9.14 7.37 10.59
N LEU A 130 8.71 6.99 9.39
CA LEU A 130 7.53 7.54 8.75
C LEU A 130 6.58 6.42 8.37
N SER A 131 5.43 6.36 9.04
CA SER A 131 4.29 5.51 8.70
C SER A 131 3.41 6.21 7.68
N TYR A 132 3.01 5.53 6.61
CA TYR A 132 2.12 6.08 5.58
C TYR A 132 1.38 4.96 4.84
N ASP A 133 0.43 5.33 3.99
CA ASP A 133 -0.18 4.44 3.01
C ASP A 133 0.31 4.76 1.60
N ASP A 134 0.50 3.71 0.79
CA ASP A 134 0.77 3.80 -0.65
C ASP A 134 -0.37 3.18 -1.45
N GLN A 135 -0.26 3.21 -2.78
CA GLN A 135 -1.28 2.63 -3.66
C GLN A 135 -1.55 1.16 -3.34
N ALA A 136 -0.52 0.38 -2.97
CA ALA A 136 -0.66 -1.04 -2.67
C ALA A 136 -1.42 -1.29 -1.36
N SER A 137 -1.14 -0.51 -0.30
CA SER A 137 -1.83 -0.65 0.99
C SER A 137 -3.28 -0.14 0.93
N ILE A 138 -3.53 0.95 0.19
CA ILE A 138 -4.90 1.45 -0.07
C ILE A 138 -5.70 0.43 -0.88
N ALA A 139 -5.12 -0.15 -1.94
CA ALA A 139 -5.77 -1.21 -2.71
C ALA A 139 -6.10 -2.44 -1.85
N ALA A 140 -5.19 -2.86 -0.96
CA ALA A 140 -5.41 -3.97 -0.04
C ALA A 140 -6.56 -3.70 0.95
N LYS A 141 -6.64 -2.47 1.48
CA LYS A 141 -7.74 -2.02 2.35
C LYS A 141 -9.07 -1.99 1.62
N ALA A 142 -9.11 -1.44 0.41
CA ALA A 142 -10.31 -1.42 -0.43
C ALA A 142 -10.78 -2.84 -0.79
N ALA A 143 -9.84 -3.75 -1.10
CA ALA A 143 -10.13 -5.16 -1.35
C ALA A 143 -10.69 -5.87 -0.11
N LEU A 144 -10.15 -5.57 1.09
CA LEU A 144 -10.71 -6.09 2.35
C LEU A 144 -12.15 -5.60 2.55
N ALA A 145 -12.39 -4.30 2.44
CA ALA A 145 -13.72 -3.70 2.58
C ALA A 145 -14.74 -4.38 1.64
N ARG A 146 -14.35 -4.59 0.40
CA ARG A 146 -15.16 -5.25 -0.60
C ARG A 146 -15.45 -6.73 -0.27
N ARG A 147 -14.42 -7.49 0.12
CA ARG A 147 -14.59 -8.91 0.55
C ARG A 147 -15.49 -9.05 1.78
N ARG A 148 -15.48 -8.04 2.65
CA ARG A 148 -16.36 -8.00 3.85
C ARG A 148 -17.77 -7.49 3.55
N GLY A 149 -18.09 -7.14 2.28
CA GLY A 149 -19.39 -6.65 1.86
C GLY A 149 -19.73 -5.25 2.35
N LEU A 150 -18.71 -4.42 2.67
CA LEU A 150 -18.94 -3.06 3.16
C LEU A 150 -19.63 -2.19 2.09
N GLY A 151 -20.36 -1.16 2.51
CA GLY A 151 -21.10 -0.25 1.63
C GLY A 151 -20.22 0.69 0.82
N GLY A 152 -18.96 0.85 1.20
CA GLY A 152 -18.04 1.74 0.48
C GLY A 152 -16.69 1.92 1.14
N VAL A 153 -15.89 2.76 0.50
CA VAL A 153 -14.64 3.29 1.05
C VAL A 153 -14.66 4.82 0.96
N GLY A 154 -13.98 5.48 1.88
CA GLY A 154 -13.86 6.93 1.91
C GLY A 154 -12.49 7.37 2.42
N PHE A 155 -12.20 8.67 2.37
CA PHE A 155 -10.85 9.17 2.63
C PHE A 155 -10.84 10.37 3.57
N TRP A 156 -9.80 10.47 4.39
CA TRP A 156 -9.44 11.65 5.14
C TRP A 156 -8.01 12.07 4.76
N GLU A 157 -7.76 13.22 4.14
CA GLU A 157 -8.73 14.09 3.52
C GLU A 157 -8.24 14.45 2.11
N LEU A 158 -9.15 14.78 1.19
CA LEU A 158 -8.89 14.81 -0.25
C LEU A 158 -7.77 15.76 -0.69
N SER A 159 -7.53 16.87 0.03
CA SER A 159 -6.47 17.81 -0.33
C SER A 159 -5.06 17.27 -0.15
N GLN A 160 -4.92 16.09 0.48
CA GLN A 160 -3.64 15.47 0.80
C GLN A 160 -3.14 14.47 -0.28
N ASP A 161 -3.98 14.16 -1.27
CA ASP A 161 -3.64 13.38 -2.49
C ASP A 161 -4.09 14.14 -3.76
N ARG A 162 -3.42 15.24 -4.09
CA ARG A 162 -3.78 16.09 -5.22
C ARG A 162 -3.63 15.40 -6.58
N SER A 163 -2.77 14.41 -6.68
CA SER A 163 -2.61 13.58 -7.89
C SER A 163 -3.70 12.53 -8.03
N GLY A 164 -4.44 12.22 -6.96
CA GLY A 164 -5.47 11.18 -6.95
C GLY A 164 -4.92 9.76 -6.98
N ASP A 165 -3.62 9.55 -6.76
CA ASP A 165 -2.97 8.24 -6.88
C ASP A 165 -3.57 7.19 -5.94
N LEU A 166 -3.78 7.56 -4.68
CA LEU A 166 -4.33 6.66 -3.66
C LEU A 166 -5.83 6.43 -3.90
N ILE A 167 -6.56 7.51 -4.19
CA ILE A 167 -7.99 7.45 -4.49
C ILE A 167 -8.24 6.57 -5.72
N GLN A 168 -7.44 6.75 -6.79
CA GLN A 168 -7.56 5.93 -7.99
C GLN A 168 -7.29 4.44 -7.72
N SER A 169 -6.35 4.13 -6.82
CA SER A 169 -6.06 2.75 -6.44
C SER A 169 -7.26 2.07 -5.76
N ALA A 170 -7.92 2.76 -4.84
CA ALA A 170 -9.14 2.26 -4.21
C ALA A 170 -10.30 2.15 -5.22
N TRP A 171 -10.46 3.15 -6.08
CA TRP A 171 -11.49 3.16 -7.13
C TRP A 171 -11.37 1.96 -8.06
N ASN A 172 -10.15 1.65 -8.50
CA ASN A 172 -9.90 0.52 -9.38
C ASN A 172 -10.34 -0.81 -8.74
N VAL A 173 -10.02 -1.00 -7.46
CA VAL A 173 -10.44 -2.18 -6.70
C VAL A 173 -11.95 -2.22 -6.52
N TRP A 174 -12.56 -1.09 -6.15
CA TRP A 174 -13.98 -1.01 -5.83
C TRP A 174 -14.87 -1.29 -7.06
N ASN A 175 -14.52 -0.78 -8.20
CA ASN A 175 -15.30 -0.89 -9.45
C ASN A 175 -14.97 -2.13 -10.29
N GLY A 176 -14.34 -3.13 -9.72
CA GLY A 176 -14.23 -4.38 -10.41
C GLY A 176 -12.87 -4.75 -10.97
N GLY A 177 -11.87 -4.00 -10.57
CA GLY A 177 -10.51 -4.21 -11.07
C GLY A 177 -10.27 -3.55 -12.43
N ARG A 178 -9.01 -3.27 -12.70
CA ARG A 178 -8.56 -2.62 -13.94
C ARG A 178 -8.74 -3.51 -15.18
N PHE A 179 -8.79 -4.84 -15.00
CA PHE A 179 -8.66 -5.78 -16.11
C PHE A 179 -9.91 -6.62 -16.29
N GLN A 180 -10.43 -6.66 -17.51
CA GLN A 180 -11.63 -7.41 -17.88
C GLN A 180 -11.42 -8.92 -17.84
N ASP A 181 -10.17 -9.38 -18.02
CA ASP A 181 -9.77 -10.78 -18.02
C ASP A 181 -9.29 -11.28 -16.63
N VAL A 182 -9.49 -10.49 -15.57
CA VAL A 182 -9.24 -10.87 -14.17
C VAL A 182 -10.57 -10.88 -13.41
N PRO A 183 -11.26 -12.03 -13.34
CA PRO A 183 -12.45 -12.16 -12.54
C PRO A 183 -12.15 -11.85 -11.07
N GLN A 184 -13.06 -11.15 -10.40
CA GLN A 184 -12.81 -10.65 -9.05
C GLN A 184 -12.82 -11.74 -7.98
N ASP A 185 -13.53 -12.81 -8.25
CA ASP A 185 -13.58 -14.05 -7.45
C ASP A 185 -12.39 -14.99 -7.74
N ALA A 186 -11.56 -14.66 -8.74
CA ALA A 186 -10.37 -15.45 -9.01
C ALA A 186 -9.39 -15.38 -7.84
N TRP A 187 -8.82 -16.53 -7.46
CA TRP A 187 -7.87 -16.65 -6.35
C TRP A 187 -6.64 -15.73 -6.49
N TYR A 188 -6.28 -15.34 -7.70
CA TYR A 188 -5.16 -14.45 -8.02
C TYR A 188 -5.55 -12.97 -8.13
N ALA A 189 -6.84 -12.60 -8.11
CA ALA A 189 -7.29 -11.23 -8.33
C ALA A 189 -6.61 -10.23 -7.39
N GLY A 190 -6.58 -10.52 -6.09
CA GLY A 190 -5.90 -9.67 -5.11
C GLY A 190 -4.39 -9.59 -5.31
N ALA A 191 -3.74 -10.62 -5.90
CA ALA A 191 -2.32 -10.56 -6.24
C ALA A 191 -2.08 -9.63 -7.43
N VAL A 192 -2.93 -9.70 -8.47
CA VAL A 192 -2.88 -8.81 -9.64
C VAL A 192 -3.03 -7.36 -9.20
N GLU A 193 -4.00 -7.05 -8.35
CA GLU A 193 -4.21 -5.70 -7.82
C GLU A 193 -2.98 -5.18 -7.07
N ARG A 194 -2.39 -6.00 -6.18
CA ARG A 194 -1.18 -5.61 -5.43
C ARG A 194 0.02 -5.32 -6.32
N VAL A 195 0.32 -6.19 -7.30
CA VAL A 195 1.49 -5.99 -8.18
C VAL A 195 1.30 -4.80 -9.12
N CYS A 196 0.06 -4.51 -9.51
CA CYS A 196 -0.26 -3.32 -10.31
C CYS A 196 -0.19 -2.04 -9.48
N ALA A 197 -0.77 -2.04 -8.27
CA ALA A 197 -0.70 -0.90 -7.35
C ALA A 197 0.74 -0.58 -6.93
N ALA A 198 1.58 -1.62 -6.77
CA ALA A 198 3.01 -1.46 -6.52
C ALA A 198 3.81 -0.99 -7.77
N GLY A 199 3.17 -0.83 -8.94
CA GLY A 199 3.83 -0.46 -10.17
C GLY A 199 4.74 -1.55 -10.76
N LEU A 200 4.69 -2.78 -10.22
CA LEU A 200 5.54 -3.90 -10.67
C LEU A 200 5.07 -4.47 -12.00
N MET A 201 3.75 -4.58 -12.19
CA MET A 201 3.13 -5.07 -13.43
C MET A 201 2.01 -4.10 -13.86
N ASN A 202 1.86 -3.90 -15.17
CA ASN A 202 0.86 -2.95 -15.71
C ASN A 202 -0.20 -3.62 -16.59
N GLY A 203 -0.17 -4.96 -16.69
CA GLY A 203 -0.95 -5.71 -17.67
C GLY A 203 -0.34 -5.68 -19.06
N VAL A 204 -0.98 -6.38 -19.99
CA VAL A 204 -0.58 -6.43 -21.40
C VAL A 204 -1.29 -5.35 -22.24
N SER A 205 -2.37 -4.77 -21.70
CA SER A 205 -3.07 -3.59 -22.23
C SER A 205 -3.72 -2.80 -21.07
N PRO A 206 -4.30 -1.61 -21.33
CA PRO A 206 -5.02 -0.86 -20.29
C PRO A 206 -6.14 -1.63 -19.60
N THR A 207 -6.74 -2.64 -20.27
CA THR A 207 -7.91 -3.40 -19.79
C THR A 207 -7.69 -4.92 -19.73
N ALA A 208 -6.48 -5.41 -20.01
CA ALA A 208 -6.15 -6.84 -19.96
C ALA A 208 -4.83 -7.07 -19.23
N PHE A 209 -4.83 -8.04 -18.31
CA PHE A 209 -3.66 -8.47 -17.54
C PHE A 209 -2.97 -9.69 -18.16
N SER A 210 -3.76 -10.59 -18.77
CA SER A 210 -3.34 -11.89 -19.31
C SER A 210 -2.85 -12.87 -18.24
N PRO A 211 -3.66 -13.20 -17.21
CA PRO A 211 -3.23 -14.02 -16.09
C PRO A 211 -2.83 -15.45 -16.48
N GLY A 212 -3.36 -15.97 -17.61
CA GLY A 212 -2.96 -17.27 -18.18
C GLY A 212 -1.83 -17.18 -19.21
N GLY A 213 -1.27 -16.00 -19.45
CA GLY A 213 -0.21 -15.78 -20.42
C GLY A 213 1.15 -16.29 -19.93
N THR A 214 2.01 -16.68 -20.88
CA THR A 214 3.40 -17.05 -20.58
C THR A 214 4.21 -15.80 -20.27
N VAL A 215 4.93 -15.81 -19.16
CA VAL A 215 5.84 -14.72 -18.79
C VAL A 215 7.15 -14.84 -19.56
N THR A 216 7.55 -13.78 -20.25
CA THR A 216 8.81 -13.73 -20.99
C THR A 216 10.00 -13.35 -20.12
N ARG A 217 11.24 -13.69 -20.54
CA ARG A 217 12.47 -13.27 -19.85
C ARG A 217 12.55 -11.74 -19.68
N GLY A 218 12.17 -10.97 -20.71
CA GLY A 218 12.15 -9.51 -20.65
C GLY A 218 11.14 -8.96 -19.65
N GLN A 219 9.97 -9.61 -19.49
CA GLN A 219 9.00 -9.24 -18.44
C GLN A 219 9.54 -9.51 -17.04
N ILE A 220 10.21 -10.65 -16.82
CA ILE A 220 10.85 -10.94 -15.52
C ILE A 220 11.91 -9.88 -15.19
N ALA A 221 12.79 -9.56 -16.15
CA ALA A 221 13.80 -8.52 -15.95
C ALA A 221 13.16 -7.15 -15.61
N ALA A 222 12.07 -6.77 -16.31
CA ALA A 222 11.34 -5.53 -16.03
C ALA A 222 10.71 -5.50 -14.63
N ILE A 223 10.16 -6.62 -14.15
CA ILE A 223 9.58 -6.73 -12.81
C ILE A 223 10.68 -6.60 -11.74
N LEU A 224 11.79 -7.32 -11.88
CA LEU A 224 12.92 -7.26 -10.95
C LEU A 224 13.54 -5.86 -10.91
N HIS A 225 13.71 -5.22 -12.06
CA HIS A 225 14.21 -3.85 -12.16
C HIS A 225 13.31 -2.85 -11.42
N ARG A 226 11.98 -2.94 -11.58
CA ARG A 226 11.01 -2.11 -10.86
C ARG A 226 11.02 -2.40 -9.36
N LEU A 227 11.14 -3.67 -8.98
CA LEU A 227 11.26 -4.08 -7.57
C LEU A 227 12.51 -3.48 -6.92
N ALA A 228 13.60 -3.33 -7.67
CA ALA A 228 14.83 -2.66 -7.24
C ALA A 228 14.73 -1.12 -7.25
N GLY A 229 13.56 -0.54 -7.56
CA GLY A 229 13.37 0.91 -7.63
C GLY A 229 13.76 1.55 -8.96
N SER A 230 13.84 0.75 -10.02
CA SER A 230 14.18 1.21 -11.39
C SER A 230 15.51 2.00 -11.47
N PRO A 231 16.63 1.48 -10.94
CA PRO A 231 17.89 2.18 -10.97
C PRO A 231 18.36 2.41 -12.42
N SER A 232 19.08 3.51 -12.66
CA SER A 232 19.68 3.76 -13.98
C SER A 232 20.66 2.64 -14.36
N ALA A 233 20.52 2.11 -15.57
CA ALA A 233 21.37 1.03 -16.05
C ALA A 233 22.35 1.52 -17.13
N GLN A 234 23.62 1.18 -16.94
CA GLN A 234 24.59 1.12 -18.02
C GLN A 234 25.00 -0.35 -18.16
N GLY A 235 24.67 -0.97 -19.26
CA GLY A 235 24.94 -2.40 -19.44
C GLY A 235 25.06 -2.81 -20.90
N ALA A 236 25.49 -4.05 -21.12
CA ALA A 236 25.69 -4.63 -22.43
C ALA A 236 24.37 -4.66 -23.23
N ALA A 237 24.42 -4.29 -24.48
CA ALA A 237 23.35 -4.51 -25.44
C ALA A 237 23.39 -5.97 -25.90
N PHE A 238 22.29 -6.68 -25.77
CA PHE A 238 22.11 -8.03 -26.33
C PHE A 238 21.55 -7.94 -27.73
N SER A 239 22.01 -8.79 -28.64
CA SER A 239 21.59 -8.79 -30.03
C SER A 239 20.12 -9.16 -30.23
N ASP A 240 19.53 -9.88 -29.28
CA ASP A 240 18.13 -10.31 -29.27
C ASP A 240 17.21 -9.35 -28.47
N VAL A 241 17.75 -8.24 -27.96
CA VAL A 241 16.98 -7.21 -27.23
C VAL A 241 16.90 -5.92 -28.06
N PRO A 242 15.75 -5.63 -28.68
CA PRO A 242 15.58 -4.38 -29.43
C PRO A 242 15.81 -3.15 -28.56
N SER A 243 16.56 -2.17 -29.03
CA SER A 243 16.90 -0.96 -28.27
C SER A 243 15.69 -0.11 -27.85
N GLY A 244 14.56 -0.24 -28.56
CA GLY A 244 13.29 0.44 -28.23
C GLY A 244 12.32 -0.42 -27.40
N ALA A 245 12.71 -1.61 -26.97
CA ALA A 245 11.84 -2.46 -26.15
C ALA A 245 11.69 -1.87 -24.75
N TYR A 246 10.47 -1.90 -24.17
CA TYR A 246 10.17 -1.37 -22.85
C TYR A 246 11.00 -2.02 -21.72
N TYR A 247 11.57 -3.18 -21.98
CA TYR A 247 12.40 -3.94 -21.05
C TYR A 247 13.91 -3.80 -21.30
N SER A 248 14.34 -3.06 -22.34
CA SER A 248 15.76 -2.99 -22.72
C SER A 248 16.65 -2.46 -21.59
N GLY A 249 16.24 -1.38 -20.92
CA GLY A 249 16.94 -0.85 -19.74
C GLY A 249 16.96 -1.82 -18.56
N ALA A 250 15.88 -2.56 -18.36
CA ALA A 250 15.80 -3.56 -17.30
C ALA A 250 16.72 -4.77 -17.56
N VAL A 251 16.82 -5.20 -18.79
CA VAL A 251 17.75 -6.28 -19.20
C VAL A 251 19.20 -5.82 -19.03
N ALA A 252 19.54 -4.59 -19.44
CA ALA A 252 20.88 -4.02 -19.24
C ALA A 252 21.26 -3.95 -17.75
N TRP A 253 20.31 -3.53 -16.91
CA TRP A 253 20.50 -3.54 -15.46
C TRP A 253 20.71 -4.96 -14.92
N ALA A 254 19.86 -5.91 -15.31
CA ALA A 254 19.92 -7.30 -14.86
C ALA A 254 21.25 -7.98 -15.26
N ALA A 255 21.78 -7.65 -16.44
CA ALA A 255 23.10 -8.10 -16.88
C ALA A 255 24.21 -7.52 -15.97
N GLY A 256 24.14 -6.23 -15.65
CA GLY A 256 25.07 -5.58 -14.72
C GLY A 256 25.03 -6.15 -13.29
N GLN A 257 23.93 -6.80 -12.92
CA GLN A 257 23.77 -7.49 -11.62
C GLN A 257 24.07 -9.00 -11.70
N GLY A 258 24.46 -9.54 -12.88
CA GLY A 258 24.68 -10.98 -13.07
C GLY A 258 23.40 -11.83 -12.99
N ILE A 259 22.24 -11.23 -13.22
CA ILE A 259 20.93 -11.92 -13.18
C ILE A 259 20.62 -12.57 -14.55
N VAL A 260 21.09 -11.98 -15.62
CA VAL A 260 20.97 -12.48 -17.00
C VAL A 260 22.32 -12.43 -17.71
N GLU A 261 22.53 -13.43 -18.60
CA GLU A 261 23.72 -13.59 -19.44
C GLU A 261 23.31 -13.55 -20.92
#